data_60a0cdcff08eac005a06bf7cf12923f0
#
_entry.id   60a0cdcff08eac005a06bf7cf12923f0
#
_cell.length_a   1.000
_cell.length_b   1.000
_cell.length_c   1.000
_cell.angle_alpha   90.00
_cell.angle_beta   90.00
_cell.angle_gamma   90.00
#
_symmetry.space_group_name_H-M   'P 1'
#
loop_
_entity.id
_entity.type
_entity.pdbx_description
1 polymer ?
#
loop_
_entity_poly.entity_id
_entity_poly.type
_entity_poly.pdbx_seq_one_letter_code
_entity_poly.pdbx_strand_id
1 'polypeptide(L)'
;MELLHRHLPLRHDGRLLLGYLVAMSGVDEVHLLNITVAPAHQRQGWARFMLDALALWSRGQGAQWLWLEVRQSNAAARSLYGRYGFAEVGLRRGYYPLAHQKREDAVVMSLNLVARRATEAP
;
A
#
# COMPACT_ATOMS: atom_id res chain seq x y z
N MET A 1 -11.67 10.84 -0.47
CA MET A 1 -10.95 9.78 0.22
C MET A 1 -10.58 10.15 1.64
N GLU A 2 -10.06 11.33 1.85
CA GLU A 2 -9.74 11.79 3.19
C GLU A 2 -10.96 11.93 4.10
N LEU A 3 -12.11 12.26 3.53
CA LEU A 3 -13.35 12.37 4.31
C LEU A 3 -13.78 11.04 4.90
N LEU A 4 -13.60 9.94 4.16
CA LEU A 4 -13.86 8.61 4.69
C LEU A 4 -13.01 8.35 5.92
N HIS A 5 -11.76 8.71 5.82
CA HIS A 5 -10.79 8.53 6.88
C HIS A 5 -11.19 9.30 8.15
N ARG A 6 -11.77 10.48 8.00
CA ARG A 6 -12.14 11.35 9.11
C ARG A 6 -13.47 11.03 9.75
N HIS A 7 -14.39 10.44 9.00
CA HIS A 7 -15.76 10.21 9.45
C HIS A 7 -16.01 8.77 9.85
N LEU A 8 -15.01 8.10 10.33
CA LEU A 8 -15.16 6.75 10.83
C LEU A 8 -15.70 6.76 12.25
N PRO A 9 -16.43 5.71 12.64
CA PRO A 9 -16.70 4.51 11.85
C PRO A 9 -17.82 4.73 10.85
N LEU A 10 -17.63 4.24 9.62
CA LEU A 10 -18.68 4.18 8.62
C LEU A 10 -19.38 2.84 8.73
N ARG A 11 -20.70 2.87 8.67
CA ARG A 11 -21.52 1.67 8.78
C ARG A 11 -22.46 1.59 7.61
N HIS A 12 -22.61 0.40 7.08
CA HIS A 12 -23.57 0.12 6.01
C HIS A 12 -24.06 -1.29 6.18
N ASP A 13 -25.39 -1.48 6.21
CA ASP A 13 -26.00 -2.81 6.39
C ASP A 13 -25.48 -3.55 7.62
N GLY A 14 -25.28 -2.83 8.73
CA GLY A 14 -24.74 -3.42 9.95
C GLY A 14 -23.27 -3.74 9.89
N ARG A 15 -22.56 -3.36 8.82
CA ARG A 15 -21.13 -3.59 8.68
C ARG A 15 -20.35 -2.35 9.01
N LEU A 16 -19.14 -2.55 9.51
CA LEU A 16 -18.21 -1.48 9.84
C LEU A 16 -17.10 -1.46 8.80
N LEU A 17 -16.84 -0.28 8.23
CA LEU A 17 -15.71 -0.11 7.33
C LEU A 17 -14.43 0.02 8.15
N LEU A 18 -13.56 -0.99 8.08
CA LEU A 18 -12.28 -1.01 8.79
C LEU A 18 -11.18 -0.32 8.01
N GLY A 19 -11.28 -0.31 6.70
CA GLY A 19 -10.26 0.29 5.85
C GLY A 19 -10.55 0.07 4.39
N TYR A 20 -9.66 0.57 3.54
CA TYR A 20 -9.79 0.42 2.09
C TYR A 20 -8.43 0.55 1.44
N LEU A 21 -8.34 0.10 0.18
CA LEU A 21 -7.19 0.37 -0.66
C LEU A 21 -7.64 0.77 -2.05
N VAL A 22 -6.74 1.46 -2.76
CA VAL A 22 -6.93 1.84 -4.16
C VAL A 22 -5.70 1.39 -4.92
N ALA A 23 -5.90 0.66 -5.99
CA ALA A 23 -4.82 0.17 -6.83
C ALA A 23 -5.21 0.27 -8.30
N MET A 24 -4.20 0.37 -9.17
CA MET A 24 -4.40 0.39 -10.61
C MET A 24 -3.60 -0.73 -11.25
N SER A 25 -4.23 -1.51 -12.12
CA SER A 25 -3.51 -2.52 -12.89
C SER A 25 -2.92 -1.90 -14.14
N GLY A 26 -1.73 -2.36 -14.50
CA GLY A 26 -1.05 -2.02 -15.75
C GLY A 26 -0.59 -3.29 -16.41
N VAL A 27 0.33 -3.17 -17.37
CA VAL A 27 0.92 -4.32 -18.05
C VAL A 27 1.90 -4.99 -17.08
N ASP A 28 1.60 -6.22 -16.69
CA ASP A 28 2.43 -7.04 -15.79
C ASP A 28 2.65 -6.44 -14.42
N GLU A 29 1.91 -5.39 -14.05
CA GLU A 29 2.13 -4.73 -12.77
C GLU A 29 0.84 -4.20 -12.17
N VAL A 30 0.85 -4.01 -10.86
CA VAL A 30 -0.20 -3.32 -10.12
C VAL A 30 0.44 -2.22 -9.28
N HIS A 31 -0.11 -1.02 -9.35
CA HIS A 31 0.34 0.12 -8.58
C HIS A 31 -0.62 0.37 -7.43
N LEU A 32 -0.14 0.20 -6.21
CA LEU A 32 -0.91 0.53 -5.01
C LEU A 32 -0.86 2.04 -4.79
N LEU A 33 -2.00 2.69 -4.91
CA LEU A 33 -2.09 4.15 -4.79
C LEU A 33 -2.38 4.60 -3.37
N ASN A 34 -3.15 3.83 -2.63
CA ASN A 34 -3.54 4.20 -1.27
C ASN A 34 -3.96 2.96 -0.51
N ILE A 35 -3.57 2.91 0.75
CA ILE A 35 -4.08 1.92 1.70
C ILE A 35 -4.33 2.64 3.03
N THR A 36 -5.53 2.49 3.56
CA THR A 36 -5.97 3.21 4.74
C THR A 36 -6.70 2.26 5.68
N VAL A 37 -6.33 2.29 6.95
CA VAL A 37 -7.03 1.58 8.01
C VAL A 37 -7.65 2.62 8.93
N ALA A 38 -8.90 2.39 9.33
CA ALA A 38 -9.59 3.28 10.27
C ALA A 38 -8.74 3.48 11.53
N PRO A 39 -8.64 4.71 12.05
CA PRO A 39 -7.76 4.99 13.20
C PRO A 39 -7.98 4.06 14.39
N ALA A 40 -9.23 3.73 14.70
CA ALA A 40 -9.57 2.85 15.82
C ALA A 40 -9.13 1.40 15.60
N HIS A 41 -8.76 1.02 14.38
CA HIS A 41 -8.44 -0.35 14.02
C HIS A 41 -7.01 -0.51 13.49
N GLN A 42 -6.19 0.51 13.64
CA GLN A 42 -4.79 0.44 13.23
C GLN A 42 -4.00 -0.46 14.18
N ARG A 43 -2.87 -0.97 13.68
CA ARG A 43 -1.95 -1.84 14.44
C ARG A 43 -2.57 -3.17 14.86
N GLN A 44 -3.56 -3.64 14.12
CA GLN A 44 -4.22 -4.92 14.36
C GLN A 44 -3.99 -5.92 13.22
N GLY A 45 -3.08 -5.60 12.30
CA GLY A 45 -2.78 -6.46 11.17
C GLY A 45 -3.68 -6.27 9.95
N TRP A 46 -4.56 -5.27 9.94
CA TRP A 46 -5.48 -5.06 8.81
C TRP A 46 -4.77 -4.62 7.55
N ALA A 47 -3.72 -3.78 7.68
CA ALA A 47 -2.94 -3.37 6.51
C ALA A 47 -2.27 -4.58 5.85
N ARG A 48 -1.69 -5.47 6.66
CA ARG A 48 -1.08 -6.70 6.15
C ARG A 48 -2.11 -7.59 5.48
N PHE A 49 -3.29 -7.73 6.10
CA PHE A 49 -4.39 -8.50 5.52
C PHE A 49 -4.78 -7.96 4.15
N MET A 50 -4.90 -6.63 4.03
CA MET A 50 -5.23 -6.01 2.76
C MET A 50 -4.12 -6.18 1.72
N LEU A 51 -2.86 -6.13 2.13
CA LEU A 51 -1.74 -6.40 1.22
C LEU A 51 -1.77 -7.84 0.73
N ASP A 52 -2.11 -8.79 1.60
CA ASP A 52 -2.26 -10.20 1.19
C ASP A 52 -3.36 -10.34 0.13
N ALA A 53 -4.50 -9.70 0.35
CA ALA A 53 -5.61 -9.73 -0.60
C ALA A 53 -5.23 -9.09 -1.93
N LEU A 54 -4.52 -7.96 -1.88
CA LEU A 54 -4.06 -7.27 -3.08
C LEU A 54 -3.03 -8.12 -3.84
N ALA A 55 -2.10 -8.74 -3.14
CA ALA A 55 -1.10 -9.60 -3.78
C ALA A 55 -1.76 -10.79 -4.48
N LEU A 56 -2.73 -11.41 -3.82
CA LEU A 56 -3.48 -12.52 -4.40
C LEU A 56 -4.23 -12.09 -5.65
N TRP A 57 -4.96 -10.97 -5.56
CA TRP A 57 -5.68 -10.42 -6.71
C TRP A 57 -4.73 -10.07 -7.85
N SER A 58 -3.60 -9.46 -7.53
CA SER A 58 -2.61 -9.05 -8.54
C SER A 58 -2.04 -10.26 -9.28
N ARG A 59 -1.73 -11.33 -8.56
CA ARG A 59 -1.28 -12.58 -9.19
C ARG A 59 -2.36 -13.15 -10.11
N GLY A 60 -3.62 -13.06 -9.69
CA GLY A 60 -4.75 -13.52 -10.50
C GLY A 60 -4.92 -12.71 -11.79
N GLN A 61 -4.47 -11.47 -11.81
CA GLN A 61 -4.44 -10.63 -13.00
C GLN A 61 -3.22 -10.87 -13.89
N GLY A 62 -2.33 -11.77 -13.47
CA GLY A 62 -1.11 -12.05 -14.20
C GLY A 62 0.02 -11.05 -13.91
N ALA A 63 -0.13 -10.21 -12.91
CA ALA A 63 0.91 -9.25 -12.56
C ALA A 63 2.14 -9.94 -11.99
N GLN A 64 3.31 -9.45 -12.38
CA GLN A 64 4.58 -9.91 -11.84
C GLN A 64 5.10 -9.01 -10.73
N TRP A 65 4.64 -7.76 -10.71
CA TRP A 65 5.11 -6.74 -9.80
C TRP A 65 3.96 -6.01 -9.14
N LEU A 66 4.14 -5.74 -7.85
CA LEU A 66 3.31 -4.83 -7.08
C LEU A 66 4.22 -3.71 -6.59
N TRP A 67 3.85 -2.45 -6.82
CA TRP A 67 4.72 -1.35 -6.45
C TRP A 67 3.93 -0.18 -5.89
N LEU A 68 4.63 0.71 -5.18
CA LEU A 68 4.04 1.86 -4.53
C LEU A 68 5.07 2.97 -4.35
N GLU A 69 4.57 4.16 -4.04
CA GLU A 69 5.40 5.25 -3.55
C GLU A 69 4.99 5.58 -2.12
N VAL A 70 5.96 5.96 -1.31
CA VAL A 70 5.72 6.34 0.08
C VAL A 70 6.59 7.55 0.41
N ARG A 71 6.06 8.46 1.23
CA ARG A 71 6.87 9.62 1.67
C ARG A 71 8.13 9.13 2.35
N GLN A 72 9.25 9.75 2.02
CA GLN A 72 10.53 9.40 2.62
C GLN A 72 10.48 9.49 4.15
N SER A 73 9.75 10.46 4.67
CA SER A 73 9.62 10.66 6.11
C SER A 73 8.68 9.67 6.80
N ASN A 74 7.91 8.90 6.04
CA ASN A 74 6.94 7.97 6.63
C ASN A 74 7.62 6.66 7.01
N ALA A 75 8.37 6.70 8.12
CA ALA A 75 9.14 5.56 8.59
C ALA A 75 8.25 4.35 8.91
N ALA A 76 7.08 4.59 9.48
CA ALA A 76 6.17 3.51 9.85
C ALA A 76 5.68 2.73 8.63
N ALA A 77 5.28 3.45 7.57
CA ALA A 77 4.82 2.80 6.34
C ALA A 77 5.97 2.09 5.64
N ARG A 78 7.15 2.74 5.55
CA ARG A 78 8.31 2.10 4.94
C ARG A 78 8.69 0.81 5.66
N SER A 79 8.61 0.82 6.98
CA SER A 79 8.87 -0.37 7.78
C SER A 79 7.84 -1.46 7.53
N LEU A 80 6.56 -1.09 7.49
CA LEU A 80 5.48 -2.04 7.19
C LEU A 80 5.69 -2.73 5.86
N TYR A 81 5.93 -1.94 4.81
CA TYR A 81 6.12 -2.49 3.47
C TYR A 81 7.39 -3.32 3.38
N GLY A 82 8.48 -2.86 4.01
CA GLY A 82 9.73 -3.61 4.04
C GLY A 82 9.57 -4.97 4.71
N ARG A 83 8.89 -5.01 5.85
CA ARG A 83 8.62 -6.28 6.55
C ARG A 83 7.72 -7.19 5.74
N TYR A 84 6.83 -6.61 4.95
CA TYR A 84 5.95 -7.40 4.09
C TYR A 84 6.73 -8.09 2.96
N GLY A 85 7.84 -7.50 2.54
CA GLY A 85 8.67 -8.04 1.47
C GLY A 85 8.99 -7.08 0.35
N PHE A 86 8.52 -5.83 0.43
CA PHE A 86 8.85 -4.81 -0.56
C PHE A 86 10.31 -4.38 -0.40
N ALA A 87 10.97 -4.13 -1.52
CA ALA A 87 12.31 -3.55 -1.56
C ALA A 87 12.23 -2.10 -2.00
N GLU A 88 13.08 -1.26 -1.42
CA GLU A 88 13.22 0.12 -1.89
C GLU A 88 14.06 0.10 -3.17
N VAL A 89 13.49 0.60 -4.26
CA VAL A 89 14.12 0.49 -5.58
C VAL A 89 14.43 1.84 -6.21
N GLY A 90 13.98 2.94 -5.63
CA GLY A 90 14.27 4.25 -6.21
C GLY A 90 13.70 5.39 -5.40
N LEU A 91 13.96 6.59 -5.90
CA LEU A 91 13.45 7.83 -5.35
C LEU A 91 12.79 8.64 -6.46
N ARG A 92 11.67 9.27 -6.14
CA ARG A 92 11.09 10.32 -6.96
C ARG A 92 11.30 11.63 -6.24
N ARG A 93 12.19 12.45 -6.75
CA ARG A 93 12.53 13.70 -6.10
C ARG A 93 11.39 14.68 -6.16
N GLY A 94 11.10 15.33 -5.03
CA GLY A 94 10.09 16.37 -4.95
C GLY A 94 8.69 15.91 -5.32
N TYR A 95 8.35 14.66 -5.09
CA TYR A 95 7.09 14.06 -5.52
C TYR A 95 5.90 14.56 -4.71
N TYR A 96 6.06 14.71 -3.40
CA TYR A 96 4.98 15.13 -2.50
C TYR A 96 5.11 16.60 -2.13
N PRO A 97 4.00 17.35 -2.13
CA PRO A 97 4.03 18.73 -1.66
C PRO A 97 4.16 18.80 -0.14
N LEU A 98 4.86 19.81 0.32
CA LEU A 98 4.95 20.18 1.73
C LEU A 98 4.54 21.63 1.88
N ALA A 99 4.37 22.08 3.14
CA ALA A 99 4.07 23.47 3.44
C ALA A 99 5.18 24.40 2.90
N HIS A 100 4.80 25.66 2.63
CA HIS A 100 5.73 26.71 2.20
C HIS A 100 6.45 26.38 0.89
N GLN A 101 5.71 25.78 -0.05
CA GLN A 101 6.22 25.45 -1.39
C GLN A 101 7.41 24.49 -1.39
N LYS A 102 7.67 23.84 -0.27
CA LYS A 102 8.66 22.77 -0.19
C LYS A 102 8.08 21.48 -0.71
N ARG A 103 8.94 20.55 -1.03
CA ARG A 103 8.53 19.24 -1.51
C ARG A 103 9.34 18.15 -0.82
N GLU A 104 8.77 16.98 -0.78
CA GLU A 104 9.40 15.82 -0.17
C GLU A 104 9.53 14.71 -1.21
N ASP A 105 10.63 13.97 -1.14
CA ASP A 105 10.86 12.83 -2.04
C ASP A 105 9.94 11.67 -1.68
N ALA A 106 9.63 10.88 -2.69
CA ALA A 106 8.96 9.60 -2.52
C ALA A 106 9.99 8.48 -2.64
N VAL A 107 9.86 7.50 -1.76
CA VAL A 107 10.59 6.24 -1.91
C VAL A 107 9.71 5.32 -2.74
N VAL A 108 10.27 4.76 -3.81
CA VAL A 108 9.57 3.78 -4.66
C VAL A 108 9.92 2.40 -4.14
N MET A 109 8.91 1.60 -3.88
CA MET A 109 9.08 0.25 -3.36
C MET A 109 8.36 -0.75 -4.26
N SER A 110 8.94 -1.92 -4.43
CA SER A 110 8.35 -2.96 -5.27
C SER A 110 8.44 -4.33 -4.63
N LEU A 111 7.46 -5.16 -4.96
CA LEU A 111 7.37 -6.56 -4.53
C LEU A 111 7.31 -7.43 -5.77
N ASN A 112 8.24 -8.37 -5.88
CA ASN A 112 8.22 -9.34 -6.96
C ASN A 112 7.27 -10.48 -6.60
N LEU A 113 6.11 -10.50 -7.25
CA LEU A 113 5.07 -11.47 -6.95
C LEU A 113 5.45 -12.89 -7.39
N VAL A 114 6.23 -13.00 -8.45
CA VAL A 114 6.68 -14.29 -8.97
C VAL A 114 7.75 -14.88 -8.07
N ALA A 115 8.76 -14.09 -7.69
CA ALA A 115 9.83 -14.54 -6.83
C ALA A 115 9.31 -14.96 -5.46
N ARG A 116 8.38 -14.16 -4.89
CA ARG A 116 7.76 -14.50 -3.61
C ARG A 116 7.02 -15.82 -3.68
N ARG A 117 6.29 -16.04 -4.77
CA ARG A 117 5.56 -17.27 -4.97
C ARG A 117 6.49 -18.48 -5.09
N ALA A 118 7.58 -18.33 -5.83
CA ALA A 118 8.59 -19.38 -5.96
C ALA A 118 9.26 -19.69 -4.62
N THR A 119 9.48 -18.68 -3.80
CA THR A 119 10.07 -18.84 -2.47
C THR A 119 9.15 -19.61 -1.53
N GLU A 120 7.86 -19.46 -1.68
CA GLU A 120 6.87 -20.17 -0.86
C GLU A 120 6.73 -21.62 -1.26
N ALA A 121 7.13 -21.98 -2.45
CA ALA A 121 7.07 -23.36 -2.90
C ALA A 121 8.16 -24.18 -2.20
N PRO A 122 7.82 -25.28 -1.57
CA PRO A 122 8.80 -26.12 -0.89
C PRO A 122 9.74 -26.81 -1.86
#